data_8bff80e4349aca952cc26b6e48ae44da
#
_entry.id   8bff80e4349aca952cc26b6e48ae44da
#
_cell.length_a   1.000
_cell.length_b   1.000
_cell.length_c   1.000
_cell.angle_alpha   90.00
_cell.angle_beta   90.00
_cell.angle_gamma   90.00
#
_symmetry.space_group_name_H-M   'P 1'
#
loop_
_entity.id
_entity.type
_entity.pdbx_description
1 polymer ?
#
loop_
_entity_poly.entity_id
_entity_poly.type
_entity_poly.pdbx_seq_one_letter_code
_entity_poly.pdbx_strand_id
1 'polypeptide(L)' 'MSKILIVEDEETIADLEKDYLELSGFEVEVATDGETGLEKALKDEYSLFILDLMLPGVDGFEICKKIREEKN' A
#
# COMPACT_ATOMS: atom_id res chain seq x y z
N MET A 1 -15.48 1.97 -7.53
CA MET A 1 -14.14 1.98 -8.14
C MET A 1 -13.14 1.33 -7.19
N SER A 2 -12.27 0.50 -7.72
CA SER A 2 -11.30 -0.21 -6.88
C SER A 2 -10.19 0.73 -6.43
N LYS A 3 -9.84 0.63 -5.17
CA LYS A 3 -8.80 1.45 -4.57
C LYS A 3 -7.61 0.58 -4.19
N ILE A 4 -6.43 1.02 -4.58
CA ILE A 4 -5.18 0.26 -4.36
C ILE A 4 -4.25 1.10 -3.49
N LEU A 5 -3.64 0.44 -2.50
CA LEU A 5 -2.61 1.06 -1.68
C LEU A 5 -1.26 0.47 -2.07
N ILE A 6 -0.33 1.34 -2.43
CA ILE A 6 1.06 0.96 -2.71
C ILE A 6 1.90 1.42 -1.53
N VAL A 7 2.65 0.49 -0.93
CA VAL A 7 3.57 0.82 0.15
C VAL A 7 4.98 0.52 -0.38
N GLU A 8 5.71 1.56 -0.77
CA GLU A 8 7.00 1.46 -1.44
C GLU A 8 7.87 2.65 -1.05
N ASP A 9 9.09 2.40 -0.58
CA ASP A 9 9.99 3.45 -0.14
C ASP A 9 10.72 4.16 -1.30
N GLU A 10 10.77 3.53 -2.47
CA GLU A 10 11.36 4.14 -3.67
C GLU A 10 10.29 4.94 -4.41
N GLU A 11 10.35 6.26 -4.31
CA GLU A 11 9.33 7.12 -4.93
C GLU A 11 9.20 6.92 -6.43
N THR A 12 10.32 6.74 -7.13
CA THR A 12 10.30 6.53 -8.57
C THR A 12 9.52 5.29 -8.95
N ILE A 13 9.74 4.20 -8.21
CA ILE A 13 9.02 2.95 -8.46
C ILE A 13 7.55 3.10 -8.12
N ALA A 14 7.26 3.74 -6.98
CA ALA A 14 5.87 3.97 -6.57
C ALA A 14 5.11 4.79 -7.60
N ASP A 15 5.75 5.85 -8.13
CA ASP A 15 5.13 6.70 -9.15
C ASP A 15 4.84 5.94 -10.44
N LEU A 16 5.77 5.06 -10.87
CA LEU A 16 5.56 4.25 -12.05
C LEU A 16 4.38 3.30 -11.87
N GLU A 17 4.31 2.65 -10.73
CA GLU A 17 3.21 1.74 -10.42
C GLU A 17 1.87 2.48 -10.34
N LYS A 18 1.89 3.62 -9.68
CA LYS A 18 0.69 4.45 -9.55
C LYS A 18 0.19 4.90 -10.91
N ASP A 19 1.07 5.43 -11.76
CA ASP A 19 0.70 5.89 -13.09
C ASP A 19 0.08 4.78 -13.92
N TYR A 20 0.70 3.61 -13.90
CA TYR A 20 0.21 2.46 -14.65
C TYR A 20 -1.19 2.04 -14.20
N LEU A 21 -1.37 1.96 -12.89
CA LEU A 21 -2.66 1.52 -12.33
C LEU A 21 -3.75 2.57 -12.52
N GLU A 22 -3.42 3.85 -12.43
CA GLU A 22 -4.40 4.90 -12.70
C GLU A 22 -4.84 4.90 -14.15
N LEU A 23 -3.91 4.63 -15.07
CA LEU A 23 -4.27 4.48 -16.49
C LEU A 23 -5.22 3.31 -16.71
N SER A 24 -5.15 2.30 -15.85
CA SER A 24 -6.05 1.14 -15.94
C SER A 24 -7.39 1.37 -15.25
N GLY A 25 -7.61 2.55 -14.70
CA GLY A 25 -8.90 2.91 -14.11
C GLY A 25 -9.01 2.73 -12.61
N PHE A 26 -7.89 2.45 -11.92
CA PHE A 26 -7.91 2.29 -10.47
C PHE A 26 -7.62 3.60 -9.75
N GLU A 27 -8.15 3.72 -8.55
CA GLU A 27 -7.79 4.80 -7.65
C GLU A 27 -6.60 4.31 -6.81
N VAL A 28 -5.53 5.10 -6.74
CA VAL A 28 -4.28 4.65 -6.12
C VAL A 28 -3.80 5.64 -5.06
N GLU A 29 -3.40 5.11 -3.91
CA GLU A 29 -2.71 5.88 -2.89
C GLU A 29 -1.35 5.26 -2.62
N VAL A 30 -0.38 6.09 -2.25
CA VAL A 30 0.99 5.66 -2.01
C VAL A 30 1.40 6.03 -0.59
N ALA A 31 2.04 5.10 0.09
CA ALA A 31 2.72 5.34 1.35
C ALA A 31 4.19 4.99 1.15
N THR A 32 5.08 5.82 1.68
CA THR A 32 6.52 5.64 1.45
C THR A 32 7.24 4.95 2.60
N ASP A 33 6.52 4.60 3.66
CA ASP A 33 7.07 3.82 4.76
C ASP A 33 6.01 2.89 5.33
N GLY A 34 6.47 1.91 6.12
CA GLY A 34 5.57 0.89 6.65
C GLY A 34 4.55 1.40 7.63
N GLU A 35 4.93 2.37 8.45
CA GLU A 35 4.00 2.92 9.46
C GLU A 35 2.87 3.67 8.81
N THR A 36 3.17 4.54 7.85
CA THR A 36 2.15 5.28 7.11
C THR A 36 1.27 4.33 6.32
N GLY A 37 1.88 3.31 5.71
CA GLY A 37 1.14 2.30 4.97
C GLY A 37 0.15 1.56 5.84
N LEU A 38 0.58 1.18 7.03
CA LEU A 38 -0.29 0.49 7.97
C LEU A 38 -1.45 1.38 8.42
N GLU A 39 -1.16 2.63 8.76
CA GLU A 39 -2.20 3.57 9.15
C GLU A 39 -3.26 3.73 8.07
N LYS A 40 -2.84 3.92 6.82
CA LYS A 40 -3.77 4.07 5.70
C LYS A 40 -4.59 2.79 5.49
N ALA A 41 -3.93 1.63 5.57
CA ALA A 41 -4.59 0.35 5.35
C ALA A 41 -5.68 0.08 6.38
N LEU A 42 -5.49 0.54 7.60
CA LEU A 42 -6.47 0.32 8.66
C LEU A 42 -7.60 1.35 8.65
N LYS A 43 -7.36 2.54 8.10
CA LYS A 43 -8.37 3.60 8.04
C LYS A 43 -9.33 3.46 6.89
N ASP A 44 -8.86 3.02 5.74
CA ASP A 44 -9.64 2.99 4.52
C ASP A 44 -9.85 1.59 3.99
N GLU A 45 -10.78 1.45 3.07
CA GLU A 45 -11.05 0.21 2.37
C GLU A 45 -10.25 0.17 1.07
N TYR A 46 -9.41 -0.85 0.94
CA TYR A 46 -8.63 -1.06 -0.28
C TYR A 46 -8.94 -2.43 -0.87
N SER A 47 -9.02 -2.49 -2.19
CA SER A 47 -9.24 -3.75 -2.89
C SER A 47 -7.96 -4.56 -3.02
N LEU A 48 -6.81 -3.88 -3.04
CA LEU A 48 -5.53 -4.53 -3.24
C LEU A 48 -4.43 -3.74 -2.54
N PHE A 49 -3.44 -4.47 -2.04
CA PHE A 49 -2.25 -3.86 -1.44
C PHE A 49 -1.02 -4.33 -2.21
N ILE A 50 -0.16 -3.39 -2.56
CA ILE A 50 1.16 -3.70 -3.15
C ILE A 50 2.19 -3.29 -2.12
N LEU A 51 2.89 -4.28 -1.54
CA LEU A 51 3.78 -4.07 -0.42
C LEU A 51 5.21 -4.45 -0.75
N ASP A 52 6.16 -3.57 -0.40
CA ASP A 52 7.58 -3.90 -0.43
C ASP A 52 7.94 -4.48 0.93
N LEU A 53 8.42 -5.71 0.97
CA LEU A 53 8.72 -6.43 2.20
C LEU A 53 9.97 -5.93 2.91
N MET A 54 10.73 -5.04 2.29
CA MET A 54 11.98 -4.51 2.83
C MET A 54 11.85 -3.05 3.27
N LEU A 55 10.66 -2.63 3.64
CA LEU A 55 10.41 -1.24 4.03
C LEU A 55 11.08 -0.87 5.35
N PRO A 56 11.56 0.37 5.48
CA PRO A 56 12.00 0.86 6.79
C PRO A 56 10.82 1.01 7.74
N GLY A 57 11.08 0.82 9.01
CA GLY A 57 10.06 0.90 10.04
C GLY A 57 9.38 -0.44 10.28
N VAL A 58 8.22 -0.65 9.69
CA VAL A 58 7.46 -1.89 9.83
C VAL A 58 7.63 -2.70 8.54
N ASP A 59 8.02 -3.98 8.64
CA ASP A 59 8.22 -4.78 7.44
C ASP A 59 6.89 -5.22 6.83
N GLY A 60 6.94 -5.62 5.54
CA GLY A 60 5.73 -5.96 4.80
C GLY A 60 4.94 -7.12 5.38
N PHE A 61 5.61 -8.08 6.00
CA PHE A 61 4.93 -9.20 6.65
C PHE A 61 4.11 -8.73 7.84
N GLU A 62 4.66 -7.80 8.63
CA GLU A 62 3.95 -7.21 9.75
C GLU A 62 2.71 -6.46 9.28
N ILE A 63 2.83 -5.70 8.20
CA ILE A 63 1.70 -4.97 7.64
C ILE A 63 0.61 -5.93 7.21
N CYS A 64 0.96 -6.97 6.46
CA CYS A 64 0.01 -7.98 6.01
C CYS A 64 -0.68 -8.67 7.18
N LYS A 65 0.07 -9.02 8.20
CA LYS A 65 -0.48 -9.68 9.38
C LYS A 65 -1.49 -8.79 10.10
N LYS A 66 -1.14 -7.52 10.29
CA LYS A 66 -2.02 -6.59 10.97
C LYS A 66 -3.29 -6.31 10.18
N ILE A 67 -3.18 -6.19 8.88
CA ILE A 67 -4.35 -5.99 8.02
C ILE A 67 -5.29 -7.18 8.13
N ARG A 68 -4.76 -8.39 8.11
CA ARG A 68 -5.59 -9.60 8.24
C ARG A 68 -6.28 -9.66 9.60
N GLU A 69 -5.57 -9.31 10.66
CA GLU A 69 -6.15 -9.32 12.00
C GLU A 69 -7.28 -8.32 12.16
N GLU A 70 -7.11 -7.13 11.58
CA GLU A 70 -8.08 -6.05 11.75
C GLU A 70 -9.25 -6.14 10.77
N LYS A 71 -9.05 -6.69 9.58
CA LYS A 71 -10.08 -6.69 8.53
C LYS A 71 -10.78 -8.03 8.33
N ASN A 72 -10.38 -9.04 9.04
CA ASN A 72 -11.09 -10.32 9.02
C ASN A 72 -11.95 -10.47 10.28
#